data_62a097a62d9480b9c554b391b55466bf
#
_entry.id   62a097a62d9480b9c554b391b55466bf
#
_cell.length_a   1.000
_cell.length_b   1.000
_cell.length_c   1.000
_cell.angle_alpha   90.00
_cell.angle_beta   90.00
_cell.angle_gamma   90.00
#
_symmetry.space_group_name_H-M   'P 1'
#
loop_
_entity.id
_entity.type
_entity.pdbx_description
1 polymer ?
#
loop_
_entity_poly.entity_id
_entity_poly.type
_entity_poly.pdbx_seq_one_letter_code
_entity_poly.pdbx_strand_id
1 'polypeptide(L)'
;MRSAFPKLNLSKSLYTKGLQCKKALWLKKYKPQVLTPPSAQIQAVFETGNEVGALACGLFPGGKEVPFKGTSFKEKIALTQQWISEGEKNIYEATFEYDDILVMIDIFHQKEDGSFEIYEVKSSTWNQNKSIDDIYKYIHDVSIQYFVLTGLGYNVSNTFVTLLNTDYVRGSEIDIEALFTSVKVTEEVLDLNDQIPSNIENFRETLKDIKNEPNIDIGWHCNNPYECDAHEYCWKTQKAIPEYSVFDIFQFNKNAKSMQLYREGITAIEDIPEDYKLSPAQELYVDVWKYQKSIINKETIKNFVDSLSYPIYHFDFETFNPAIPKFKGLSSFEIYPFQYSIHIEYEDGSLEHKEYLADPDIDPREEIARRMTKDIPKGSFMMAYNISFERGIIKKLAEQFPAYSNHLMSLHDNFVDMHTPFKNKDYFTPEMKGKSGLKIILPILVPEMQEAYKELDMVHHGGEAMSIYQKLANEDDLEMISRYRSSLIEYCKLDTYAMVKILEKLRGCI
;
A
#
# COMPACT_ATOMS: atom_id res chain seq x y z
N MET A 1 27.28 17.70 23.42
CA MET A 1 26.67 16.95 24.53
C MET A 1 25.18 16.93 24.33
N ARG A 2 24.56 15.76 24.06
CA ARG A 2 23.11 15.65 23.99
C ARG A 2 22.56 15.86 25.41
N SER A 3 21.52 16.67 25.54
CA SER A 3 20.83 16.96 26.82
C SER A 3 20.52 15.64 27.55
N ALA A 4 20.92 15.55 28.81
CA ALA A 4 20.66 14.38 29.67
C ALA A 4 19.21 14.31 30.19
N PHE A 5 18.34 15.24 29.77
CA PHE A 5 16.95 15.29 30.21
C PHE A 5 16.02 14.50 29.27
N PRO A 6 14.99 13.83 29.80
CA PRO A 6 14.01 13.13 28.99
C PRO A 6 13.31 14.08 27.98
N LYS A 7 13.10 13.59 26.76
CA LYS A 7 12.34 14.32 25.72
C LYS A 7 10.85 14.07 25.92
N LEU A 8 10.19 14.83 26.77
CA LEU A 8 8.80 14.64 27.16
C LEU A 8 7.79 15.29 26.19
N ASN A 9 8.24 16.22 25.36
CA ASN A 9 7.40 16.86 24.34
C ASN A 9 6.92 15.84 23.29
N LEU A 10 5.68 15.97 22.87
CA LEU A 10 5.02 15.11 21.89
C LEU A 10 4.61 15.92 20.65
N SER A 11 4.52 15.25 19.52
CA SER A 11 3.81 15.74 18.34
C SER A 11 2.59 14.85 18.08
N LYS A 12 1.65 15.28 17.22
CA LYS A 12 0.51 14.46 16.76
C LYS A 12 0.97 13.03 16.41
N SER A 13 2.01 12.89 15.57
CA SER A 13 2.53 11.59 15.15
C SER A 13 3.18 10.78 16.27
N LEU A 14 3.77 11.41 17.28
CA LEU A 14 4.31 10.70 18.44
C LEU A 14 3.20 10.27 19.40
N TYR A 15 2.13 11.06 19.54
CA TYR A 15 0.96 10.68 20.30
C TYR A 15 0.29 9.44 19.70
N THR A 16 0.00 9.44 18.40
CA THR A 16 -0.61 8.28 17.72
C THR A 16 0.28 7.05 17.71
N LYS A 17 1.62 7.24 17.60
CA LYS A 17 2.59 6.15 17.80
C LYS A 17 2.53 5.57 19.22
N GLY A 18 2.38 6.42 20.24
CA GLY A 18 2.22 6.00 21.63
C GLY A 18 0.93 5.20 21.86
N LEU A 19 -0.17 5.56 21.19
CA LEU A 19 -1.43 4.81 21.21
C LEU A 19 -1.25 3.41 20.63
N GLN A 20 -0.53 3.28 19.53
CA GLN A 20 -0.22 1.98 18.95
C GLN A 20 0.70 1.15 19.85
N CYS A 21 1.82 1.73 20.30
CA CYS A 21 2.78 1.04 21.16
C CYS A 21 3.70 2.05 21.89
N LYS A 22 3.67 2.05 23.22
CA LYS A 22 4.56 2.90 24.04
C LYS A 22 6.04 2.56 23.84
N LYS A 23 6.38 1.31 23.54
CA LYS A 23 7.75 0.90 23.18
C LYS A 23 8.17 1.53 21.86
N ALA A 24 7.31 1.54 20.83
CA ALA A 24 7.61 2.18 19.55
C ALA A 24 7.82 3.71 19.72
N LEU A 25 7.01 4.36 20.56
CA LEU A 25 7.21 5.76 20.94
C LEU A 25 8.58 5.98 21.59
N TRP A 26 8.96 5.16 22.56
CA TRP A 26 10.25 5.24 23.24
C TRP A 26 11.40 5.02 22.27
N LEU A 27 11.32 3.98 21.42
CA LEU A 27 12.32 3.69 20.40
C LEU A 27 12.51 4.87 19.44
N LYS A 28 11.42 5.49 19.00
CA LYS A 28 11.48 6.66 18.11
C LYS A 28 12.26 7.82 18.72
N LYS A 29 12.13 8.02 20.03
CA LYS A 29 12.81 9.13 20.74
C LYS A 29 14.25 8.83 21.12
N TYR A 30 14.55 7.61 21.55
CA TYR A 30 15.82 7.31 22.20
C TYR A 30 16.71 6.34 21.42
N LYS A 31 16.10 5.53 20.52
CA LYS A 31 16.82 4.51 19.76
C LYS A 31 16.37 4.46 18.30
N PRO A 32 16.29 5.61 17.60
CA PRO A 32 15.70 5.67 16.24
C PRO A 32 16.47 4.83 15.20
N GLN A 33 17.72 4.49 15.46
CA GLN A 33 18.56 3.67 14.56
C GLN A 33 18.09 2.21 14.42
N VAL A 34 17.20 1.72 15.29
CA VAL A 34 16.65 0.36 15.19
C VAL A 34 15.34 0.31 14.40
N LEU A 35 14.81 1.47 14.03
CA LEU A 35 13.59 1.56 13.25
C LEU A 35 13.88 1.37 11.76
N THR A 36 13.04 0.61 11.09
CA THR A 36 13.10 0.45 9.64
C THR A 36 12.73 1.77 8.96
N PRO A 37 13.57 2.30 8.07
CA PRO A 37 13.22 3.50 7.31
C PRO A 37 12.06 3.19 6.35
N PRO A 38 11.25 4.22 5.99
CA PRO A 38 10.19 4.03 5.01
C PRO A 38 10.74 3.50 3.68
N SER A 39 10.09 2.48 3.13
CA SER A 39 10.39 2.00 1.78
C SER A 39 10.04 3.05 0.73
N ALA A 40 10.53 2.87 -0.51
CA ALA A 40 10.17 3.74 -1.63
C ALA A 40 8.65 3.81 -1.86
N GLN A 41 7.94 2.70 -1.65
CA GLN A 41 6.47 2.66 -1.73
C GLN A 41 5.80 3.51 -0.64
N ILE A 42 6.28 3.43 0.61
CA ILE A 42 5.76 4.26 1.71
C ILE A 42 6.06 5.73 1.45
N GLN A 43 7.23 6.05 0.87
CA GLN A 43 7.58 7.42 0.46
C GLN A 43 6.61 7.95 -0.61
N ALA A 44 6.28 7.15 -1.63
CA ALA A 44 5.30 7.52 -2.65
C ALA A 44 3.89 7.77 -2.04
N VAL A 45 3.51 7.00 -1.02
CA VAL A 45 2.26 7.26 -0.28
C VAL A 45 2.31 8.61 0.45
N PHE A 46 3.45 8.99 1.03
CA PHE A 46 3.60 10.32 1.65
C PHE A 46 3.54 11.45 0.62
N GLU A 47 4.18 11.28 -0.54
CA GLU A 47 4.12 12.24 -1.64
C GLU A 47 2.69 12.43 -2.14
N THR A 48 1.96 11.34 -2.36
CA THR A 48 0.52 11.36 -2.68
C THR A 48 -0.28 12.08 -1.60
N GLY A 49 0.03 11.84 -0.32
CA GLY A 49 -0.61 12.54 0.80
C GLY A 49 -0.42 14.06 0.72
N ASN A 50 0.79 14.51 0.40
CA ASN A 50 1.09 15.93 0.22
C ASN A 50 0.35 16.54 -0.98
N GLU A 51 0.27 15.84 -2.11
CA GLU A 51 -0.47 16.28 -3.30
C GLU A 51 -1.97 16.44 -2.99
N VAL A 52 -2.55 15.46 -2.32
CA VAL A 52 -3.97 15.47 -1.91
C VAL A 52 -4.23 16.59 -0.89
N GLY A 53 -3.33 16.79 0.07
CA GLY A 53 -3.42 17.88 1.06
C GLY A 53 -3.39 19.26 0.40
N ALA A 54 -2.44 19.48 -0.51
CA ALA A 54 -2.34 20.73 -1.25
C ALA A 54 -3.60 21.02 -2.10
N LEU A 55 -4.16 19.98 -2.75
CA LEU A 55 -5.37 20.14 -3.55
C LEU A 55 -6.60 20.43 -2.68
N ALA A 56 -6.69 19.81 -1.49
CA ALA A 56 -7.80 20.02 -0.55
C ALA A 56 -7.87 21.46 0.01
N CYS A 57 -6.75 22.22 0.01
CA CYS A 57 -6.74 23.64 0.33
C CYS A 57 -7.67 24.46 -0.59
N GLY A 58 -7.92 23.95 -1.80
CA GLY A 58 -8.87 24.56 -2.74
C GLY A 58 -10.34 24.54 -2.27
N LEU A 59 -10.71 23.74 -1.27
CA LEU A 59 -12.03 23.80 -0.63
C LEU A 59 -12.24 25.12 0.15
N PHE A 60 -11.16 25.79 0.54
CA PHE A 60 -11.16 27.04 1.31
C PHE A 60 -10.25 28.06 0.62
N PRO A 61 -10.61 28.56 -0.58
CA PRO A 61 -9.71 29.40 -1.38
C PRO A 61 -9.33 30.71 -0.69
N GLY A 62 -8.15 31.23 -1.02
CA GLY A 62 -7.63 32.51 -0.52
C GLY A 62 -6.95 32.45 0.83
N GLY A 63 -6.75 31.25 1.40
CA GLY A 63 -6.02 31.08 2.66
C GLY A 63 -4.51 31.22 2.51
N LYS A 64 -3.81 31.23 3.67
CA LYS A 64 -2.34 31.29 3.76
C LYS A 64 -1.77 29.99 4.30
N GLU A 65 -0.72 29.49 3.65
CA GLU A 65 -0.02 28.26 4.07
C GLU A 65 1.20 28.60 4.94
N VAL A 66 1.29 27.98 6.12
CA VAL A 66 2.47 28.05 6.98
C VAL A 66 3.60 27.22 6.36
N PRO A 67 4.75 27.83 5.98
CA PRO A 67 5.80 27.14 5.25
C PRO A 67 6.36 25.94 6.01
N PHE A 68 6.42 24.78 5.35
CA PHE A 68 6.98 23.57 5.98
C PHE A 68 8.51 23.63 6.06
N LYS A 69 9.19 24.04 4.98
CA LYS A 69 10.66 24.08 4.89
C LYS A 69 11.21 25.46 5.27
N GLY A 70 12.39 25.46 5.92
CA GLY A 70 13.13 26.69 6.22
C GLY A 70 12.60 27.48 7.45
N THR A 71 11.58 26.99 8.14
CA THR A 71 10.92 27.64 9.26
C THR A 71 10.93 26.76 10.50
N SER A 72 11.38 27.27 11.64
CA SER A 72 11.33 26.54 12.91
C SER A 72 9.90 26.44 13.46
N PHE A 73 9.61 25.49 14.33
CA PHE A 73 8.28 25.36 14.93
C PHE A 73 7.85 26.61 15.71
N LYS A 74 8.77 27.32 16.36
CA LYS A 74 8.47 28.59 17.03
C LYS A 74 8.01 29.66 16.05
N GLU A 75 8.68 29.75 14.91
CA GLU A 75 8.30 30.69 13.85
C GLU A 75 6.96 30.32 13.21
N LYS A 76 6.69 29.01 13.00
CA LYS A 76 5.39 28.52 12.51
C LYS A 76 4.26 28.91 13.44
N ILE A 77 4.43 28.68 14.75
CA ILE A 77 3.45 29.06 15.78
C ILE A 77 3.22 30.57 15.77
N ALA A 78 4.29 31.37 15.77
CA ALA A 78 4.20 32.83 15.73
C ALA A 78 3.48 33.32 14.47
N LEU A 79 3.77 32.75 13.33
CA LEU A 79 3.13 33.08 12.05
C LEU A 79 1.63 32.73 12.06
N THR A 80 1.27 31.56 12.56
CA THR A 80 -0.13 31.13 12.75
C THR A 80 -0.88 32.14 13.63
N GLN A 81 -0.33 32.51 14.80
CA GLN A 81 -0.94 33.47 15.72
C GLN A 81 -1.08 34.85 15.11
N GLN A 82 -0.06 35.29 14.37
CA GLN A 82 -0.10 36.58 13.65
C GLN A 82 -1.27 36.60 12.67
N TRP A 83 -1.41 35.59 11.81
CA TRP A 83 -2.47 35.57 10.80
C TRP A 83 -3.87 35.47 11.41
N ILE A 84 -4.03 34.71 12.50
CA ILE A 84 -5.30 34.71 13.26
C ILE A 84 -5.61 36.11 13.76
N SER A 85 -4.63 36.86 14.34
CA SER A 85 -4.81 38.22 14.85
C SER A 85 -5.09 39.24 13.73
N GLU A 86 -4.60 38.98 12.50
CA GLU A 86 -4.87 39.79 11.31
C GLU A 86 -6.26 39.47 10.69
N GLY A 87 -6.98 38.49 11.22
CA GLY A 87 -8.30 38.08 10.72
C GLY A 87 -8.29 37.18 9.51
N GLU A 88 -7.15 36.46 9.26
CA GLU A 88 -7.10 35.46 8.23
C GLU A 88 -8.07 34.32 8.54
N LYS A 89 -8.99 34.02 7.61
CA LYS A 89 -10.05 33.02 7.81
C LYS A 89 -9.58 31.61 7.57
N ASN A 90 -8.66 31.40 6.65
CA ASN A 90 -8.18 30.07 6.26
C ASN A 90 -6.66 30.01 6.42
N ILE A 91 -6.18 29.13 7.29
CA ILE A 91 -4.75 28.93 7.49
C ILE A 91 -4.46 27.43 7.24
N TYR A 92 -3.58 27.14 6.30
CA TYR A 92 -3.16 25.77 6.01
C TYR A 92 -1.86 25.48 6.79
N GLU A 93 -1.70 24.24 7.23
CA GLU A 93 -0.59 23.79 8.10
C GLU A 93 -0.49 24.62 9.39
N ALA A 94 -1.62 25.10 9.88
CA ALA A 94 -1.69 25.94 11.09
C ALA A 94 -1.06 25.22 12.27
N THR A 95 -0.05 25.84 12.90
CA THR A 95 0.79 25.18 13.90
C THR A 95 0.51 25.72 15.29
N PHE A 96 0.25 24.82 16.24
CA PHE A 96 -0.07 25.14 17.62
C PHE A 96 0.71 24.26 18.60
N GLU A 97 0.95 24.79 19.80
CA GLU A 97 1.56 24.05 20.90
C GLU A 97 0.82 24.34 22.21
N TYR A 98 0.43 23.31 22.90
CA TYR A 98 -0.15 23.38 24.23
C TYR A 98 0.34 22.20 25.07
N ASP A 99 0.73 22.47 26.33
CA ASP A 99 1.24 21.42 27.24
C ASP A 99 2.35 20.56 26.61
N ASP A 100 3.36 21.18 25.97
CA ASP A 100 4.45 20.52 25.24
C ASP A 100 3.99 19.55 24.13
N ILE A 101 2.77 19.76 23.59
CA ILE A 101 2.24 18.99 22.48
C ILE A 101 2.12 19.90 21.27
N LEU A 102 2.85 19.52 20.21
CA LEU A 102 2.86 20.22 18.94
C LEU A 102 1.90 19.56 17.95
N VAL A 103 1.00 20.35 17.37
CA VAL A 103 0.14 19.91 16.27
C VAL A 103 0.25 20.85 15.08
N MET A 104 0.10 20.32 13.88
CA MET A 104 -0.13 21.04 12.64
C MET A 104 -1.49 20.60 12.11
N ILE A 105 -2.31 21.54 11.69
CA ILE A 105 -3.68 21.32 11.24
C ILE A 105 -3.69 21.59 9.75
N ASP A 106 -4.10 20.62 8.94
CA ASP A 106 -4.04 20.73 7.49
C ASP A 106 -4.85 21.93 7.00
N ILE A 107 -6.11 22.10 7.48
CA ILE A 107 -6.92 23.29 7.19
C ILE A 107 -7.59 23.76 8.49
N PHE A 108 -7.26 24.99 8.90
CA PHE A 108 -7.84 25.70 10.03
C PHE A 108 -8.70 26.84 9.52
N HIS A 109 -10.02 26.72 9.71
CA HIS A 109 -11.03 27.63 9.18
C HIS A 109 -11.74 28.41 10.27
N GLN A 110 -11.79 29.75 10.16
CA GLN A 110 -12.57 30.63 11.04
C GLN A 110 -13.93 30.95 10.41
N LYS A 111 -15.00 30.62 11.13
CA LYS A 111 -16.38 30.91 10.73
C LYS A 111 -16.75 32.37 10.98
N GLU A 112 -17.87 32.80 10.41
CA GLU A 112 -18.44 34.13 10.56
C GLU A 112 -18.80 34.47 12.05
N ASP A 113 -19.16 33.45 12.84
CA ASP A 113 -19.46 33.60 14.27
C ASP A 113 -18.22 33.67 15.16
N GLY A 114 -17.02 33.60 14.58
CA GLY A 114 -15.74 33.62 15.27
C GLY A 114 -15.30 32.27 15.81
N SER A 115 -16.11 31.22 15.70
CA SER A 115 -15.69 29.85 16.03
C SER A 115 -14.78 29.28 14.95
N PHE A 116 -14.10 28.17 15.27
CA PHE A 116 -13.17 27.52 14.35
C PHE A 116 -13.64 26.12 13.98
N GLU A 117 -13.28 25.71 12.78
CA GLU A 117 -13.40 24.35 12.29
C GLU A 117 -12.02 23.82 11.88
N ILE A 118 -11.78 22.54 12.13
CA ILE A 118 -10.54 21.87 11.74
C ILE A 118 -10.83 20.73 10.78
N TYR A 119 -10.00 20.63 9.75
CA TYR A 119 -10.09 19.61 8.72
C TYR A 119 -8.76 18.89 8.63
N GLU A 120 -8.76 17.61 8.95
CA GLU A 120 -7.63 16.70 8.75
C GLU A 120 -7.79 16.02 7.40
N VAL A 121 -6.87 16.25 6.49
CA VAL A 121 -6.92 15.71 5.13
C VAL A 121 -6.19 14.37 5.05
N LYS A 122 -6.80 13.40 4.40
CA LYS A 122 -6.20 12.08 4.19
C LYS A 122 -6.36 11.64 2.75
N SER A 123 -5.31 11.08 2.15
CA SER A 123 -5.35 10.44 0.83
C SER A 123 -6.09 9.09 0.83
N SER A 124 -6.93 8.84 1.81
CA SER A 124 -7.84 7.70 1.88
C SER A 124 -9.19 8.06 1.25
N THR A 125 -10.02 7.05 1.02
CA THR A 125 -11.28 7.21 0.28
C THR A 125 -12.50 7.19 1.18
N TRP A 126 -13.57 7.84 0.73
CA TRP A 126 -14.90 7.77 1.32
C TRP A 126 -15.98 7.57 0.25
N ASN A 127 -17.05 6.86 0.59
CA ASN A 127 -18.28 6.78 -0.17
C ASN A 127 -19.44 6.37 0.76
N GLN A 128 -20.64 6.30 0.20
CA GLN A 128 -21.88 5.98 0.92
C GLN A 128 -21.91 4.59 1.61
N ASN A 129 -20.97 3.69 1.28
CA ASN A 129 -20.90 2.35 1.88
C ASN A 129 -19.93 2.28 3.08
N LYS A 130 -19.26 3.39 3.41
CA LYS A 130 -18.33 3.47 4.53
C LYS A 130 -18.97 4.03 5.78
N SER A 131 -18.44 3.64 6.92
CA SER A 131 -18.85 4.08 8.25
C SER A 131 -17.70 4.81 8.97
N ILE A 132 -18.00 5.42 10.10
CA ILE A 132 -17.00 6.05 10.97
C ILE A 132 -15.92 5.07 11.40
N ASP A 133 -16.24 3.79 11.59
CA ASP A 133 -15.25 2.76 11.96
C ASP A 133 -14.13 2.62 10.90
N ASP A 134 -14.43 2.84 9.63
CA ASP A 134 -13.44 2.77 8.54
C ASP A 134 -12.36 3.88 8.64
N ILE A 135 -12.70 4.98 9.30
CA ILE A 135 -11.83 6.15 9.48
C ILE A 135 -11.43 6.40 10.93
N TYR A 136 -11.82 5.52 11.87
CA TYR A 136 -11.61 5.70 13.30
C TYR A 136 -10.14 5.99 13.66
N LYS A 137 -9.20 5.38 12.96
CA LYS A 137 -7.76 5.63 13.12
C LYS A 137 -7.36 7.10 12.91
N TYR A 138 -8.08 7.84 12.07
CA TYR A 138 -7.82 9.27 11.81
C TYR A 138 -8.45 10.19 12.86
N ILE A 139 -9.47 9.70 13.59
CA ILE A 139 -10.13 10.46 14.64
C ILE A 139 -9.14 10.77 15.78
N HIS A 140 -8.19 9.89 16.06
CA HIS A 140 -7.12 10.15 17.03
C HIS A 140 -6.22 11.33 16.63
N ASP A 141 -5.95 11.52 15.34
CA ASP A 141 -5.20 12.68 14.84
C ASP A 141 -5.98 13.98 15.13
N VAL A 142 -7.28 13.97 14.82
CA VAL A 142 -8.16 15.12 15.04
C VAL A 142 -8.38 15.40 16.53
N SER A 143 -8.50 14.35 17.36
CA SER A 143 -8.72 14.49 18.80
C SER A 143 -7.57 15.17 19.50
N ILE A 144 -6.32 14.85 19.18
CA ILE A 144 -5.17 15.53 19.79
C ILE A 144 -5.05 17.00 19.32
N GLN A 145 -5.46 17.29 18.07
CA GLN A 145 -5.53 18.66 17.57
C GLN A 145 -6.62 19.47 18.32
N TYR A 146 -7.80 18.89 18.50
CA TYR A 146 -8.90 19.47 19.25
C TYR A 146 -8.48 19.77 20.71
N PHE A 147 -7.82 18.83 21.38
CA PHE A 147 -7.30 18.97 22.72
C PHE A 147 -6.35 20.18 22.85
N VAL A 148 -5.40 20.30 21.92
CA VAL A 148 -4.43 21.41 21.91
C VAL A 148 -5.13 22.75 21.70
N LEU A 149 -6.05 22.85 20.75
CA LEU A 149 -6.77 24.09 20.45
C LEU A 149 -7.65 24.54 21.59
N THR A 150 -8.44 23.62 22.17
CA THR A 150 -9.33 23.95 23.30
C THR A 150 -8.54 24.29 24.57
N GLY A 151 -7.38 23.64 24.78
CA GLY A 151 -6.42 23.98 25.82
C GLY A 151 -5.86 25.41 25.70
N LEU A 152 -5.70 25.90 24.47
CA LEU A 152 -5.31 27.30 24.16
C LEU A 152 -6.50 28.30 24.25
N GLY A 153 -7.73 27.80 24.45
CA GLY A 153 -8.92 28.63 24.57
C GLY A 153 -9.64 28.93 23.25
N TYR A 154 -9.28 28.25 22.15
CA TYR A 154 -10.02 28.39 20.90
C TYR A 154 -11.38 27.68 20.98
N ASN A 155 -12.43 28.34 20.45
CA ASN A 155 -13.77 27.76 20.35
C ASN A 155 -13.86 26.93 19.06
N VAL A 156 -13.54 25.63 19.14
CA VAL A 156 -13.65 24.71 18.00
C VAL A 156 -15.07 24.14 17.93
N SER A 157 -15.85 24.55 16.94
CA SER A 157 -17.26 24.19 16.80
C SER A 157 -17.50 22.87 16.09
N ASN A 158 -16.66 22.54 15.11
CA ASN A 158 -16.74 21.29 14.37
C ASN A 158 -15.34 20.76 14.00
N THR A 159 -15.27 19.46 13.82
CA THR A 159 -14.06 18.76 13.39
C THR A 159 -14.39 17.78 12.27
N PHE A 160 -13.49 17.68 11.28
CA PHE A 160 -13.72 16.90 10.08
C PHE A 160 -12.49 16.06 9.73
N VAL A 161 -12.74 14.89 9.11
CA VAL A 161 -11.76 14.15 8.31
C VAL A 161 -12.16 14.31 6.85
N THR A 162 -11.28 14.92 6.07
CA THR A 162 -11.50 15.18 4.63
C THR A 162 -10.82 14.08 3.80
N LEU A 163 -11.58 13.42 2.94
CA LEU A 163 -11.23 12.20 2.25
C LEU A 163 -11.58 12.33 0.75
N LEU A 164 -10.94 11.51 -0.08
CA LEU A 164 -11.26 11.44 -1.50
C LEU A 164 -12.59 10.70 -1.72
N ASN A 165 -13.49 11.32 -2.46
CA ASN A 165 -14.79 10.76 -2.82
C ASN A 165 -14.63 9.79 -4.01
N THR A 166 -14.85 8.49 -3.80
CA THR A 166 -14.77 7.50 -4.88
C THR A 166 -15.99 7.49 -5.81
N ASP A 167 -17.08 8.17 -5.43
CA ASP A 167 -18.25 8.34 -6.29
C ASP A 167 -18.07 9.50 -7.29
N TYR A 168 -17.03 10.33 -7.08
CA TYR A 168 -16.63 11.36 -8.03
C TYR A 168 -15.98 10.77 -9.27
N VAL A 169 -16.44 11.21 -10.44
CA VAL A 169 -15.85 10.90 -11.75
C VAL A 169 -15.36 12.20 -12.39
N ARG A 170 -14.08 12.26 -12.71
CA ARG A 170 -13.45 13.45 -13.30
C ARG A 170 -14.08 13.82 -14.64
N GLY A 171 -14.48 15.09 -14.78
CA GLY A 171 -14.87 15.73 -16.02
C GLY A 171 -13.66 16.14 -16.88
N SER A 172 -13.78 17.24 -17.66
CA SER A 172 -12.64 17.84 -18.37
C SER A 172 -11.61 18.40 -17.39
N GLU A 173 -12.08 18.97 -16.29
CA GLU A 173 -11.28 19.54 -15.21
C GLU A 173 -11.64 18.86 -13.90
N ILE A 174 -10.80 19.06 -12.87
CA ILE A 174 -11.07 18.55 -11.52
C ILE A 174 -12.06 19.52 -10.85
N ASP A 175 -13.18 18.96 -10.38
CA ASP A 175 -14.08 19.63 -9.46
C ASP A 175 -13.64 19.29 -8.03
N ILE A 176 -13.05 20.25 -7.33
CA ILE A 176 -12.46 20.06 -5.99
C ILE A 176 -13.55 19.76 -4.96
N GLU A 177 -14.72 20.45 -5.05
CA GLU A 177 -15.81 20.23 -4.10
C GLU A 177 -16.42 18.82 -4.26
N ALA A 178 -16.54 18.33 -5.48
CA ALA A 178 -17.04 16.99 -5.74
C ALA A 178 -15.99 15.89 -5.45
N LEU A 179 -14.68 16.20 -5.62
CA LEU A 179 -13.57 15.25 -5.37
C LEU A 179 -13.40 14.88 -3.90
N PHE A 180 -13.73 15.81 -2.99
CA PHE A 180 -13.55 15.59 -1.56
C PHE A 180 -14.89 15.41 -0.83
N THR A 181 -14.83 14.64 0.25
CA THR A 181 -15.90 14.55 1.25
C THR A 181 -15.33 14.83 2.62
N SER A 182 -15.83 15.87 3.29
CA SER A 182 -15.48 16.18 4.68
C SER A 182 -16.48 15.50 5.62
N VAL A 183 -16.04 14.44 6.26
CA VAL A 183 -16.83 13.67 7.22
C VAL A 183 -16.73 14.34 8.59
N LYS A 184 -17.86 14.77 9.14
CA LYS A 184 -17.91 15.35 10.49
C LYS A 184 -17.67 14.27 11.53
N VAL A 185 -16.72 14.51 12.45
CA VAL A 185 -16.28 13.56 13.49
C VAL A 185 -16.24 14.22 14.89
N THR A 186 -17.03 15.27 15.08
CA THR A 186 -17.00 16.07 16.32
C THR A 186 -17.45 15.25 17.53
N GLU A 187 -18.47 14.41 17.39
CA GLU A 187 -18.99 13.59 18.49
C GLU A 187 -17.94 12.57 18.93
N GLU A 188 -17.32 11.87 17.99
CA GLU A 188 -16.28 10.88 18.25
C GLU A 188 -15.00 11.51 18.84
N VAL A 189 -14.67 12.72 18.40
CA VAL A 189 -13.56 13.49 18.98
C VAL A 189 -13.83 13.86 20.43
N LEU A 190 -15.05 14.28 20.77
CA LEU A 190 -15.44 14.59 22.13
C LEU A 190 -15.43 13.36 23.04
N ASP A 191 -15.88 12.20 22.53
CA ASP A 191 -15.84 10.94 23.27
C ASP A 191 -14.41 10.49 23.61
N LEU A 192 -13.44 10.81 22.76
CA LEU A 192 -12.02 10.51 22.99
C LEU A 192 -11.32 11.56 23.86
N ASN A 193 -11.85 12.77 23.96
CA ASN A 193 -11.16 13.91 24.58
C ASN A 193 -10.79 13.66 26.05
N ASP A 194 -11.65 13.02 26.81
CA ASP A 194 -11.41 12.71 28.24
C ASP A 194 -10.26 11.72 28.45
N GLN A 195 -9.89 10.93 27.43
CA GLN A 195 -8.80 9.97 27.51
C GLN A 195 -7.44 10.58 27.19
N ILE A 196 -7.40 11.72 26.49
CA ILE A 196 -6.17 12.34 26.00
C ILE A 196 -5.21 12.71 27.14
N PRO A 197 -5.63 13.41 28.23
CA PRO A 197 -4.72 13.75 29.32
C PRO A 197 -4.07 12.53 29.96
N SER A 198 -4.84 11.45 30.19
CA SER A 198 -4.31 10.22 30.77
C SER A 198 -3.34 9.50 29.84
N ASN A 199 -3.58 9.50 28.54
CA ASN A 199 -2.65 8.96 27.55
C ASN A 199 -1.34 9.74 27.52
N ILE A 200 -1.41 11.07 27.51
CA ILE A 200 -0.23 11.95 27.54
C ILE A 200 0.61 11.68 28.78
N GLU A 201 -0.01 11.60 29.96
CA GLU A 201 0.71 11.30 31.20
C GLU A 201 1.39 9.92 31.13
N ASN A 202 0.67 8.89 30.68
CA ASN A 202 1.23 7.55 30.48
C ASN A 202 2.42 7.52 29.51
N PHE A 203 2.37 8.35 28.45
CA PHE A 203 3.48 8.44 27.48
C PHE A 203 4.67 9.17 28.09
N ARG A 204 4.43 10.25 28.83
CA ARG A 204 5.48 10.98 29.56
C ARG A 204 6.16 10.11 30.62
N GLU A 205 5.38 9.34 31.39
CA GLU A 205 5.94 8.38 32.35
C GLU A 205 6.84 7.35 31.63
N THR A 206 6.38 6.81 30.50
CA THR A 206 7.20 5.89 29.69
C THR A 206 8.49 6.55 29.20
N LEU A 207 8.47 7.83 28.86
CA LEU A 207 9.63 8.56 28.35
C LEU A 207 10.56 9.09 29.44
N LYS A 208 10.16 9.11 30.72
CA LYS A 208 11.06 9.48 31.85
C LYS A 208 12.21 8.50 32.00
N ASP A 209 11.97 7.22 31.77
CA ASP A 209 13.04 6.21 31.80
C ASP A 209 13.76 6.14 30.45
N ILE A 210 14.82 6.95 30.35
CA ILE A 210 15.66 7.02 29.14
C ILE A 210 16.64 5.86 28.97
N LYS A 211 16.81 5.04 30.02
CA LYS A 211 17.80 3.95 30.03
C LYS A 211 17.21 2.60 29.72
N ASN A 212 15.98 2.36 30.18
CA ASN A 212 15.34 1.07 30.05
C ASN A 212 14.24 1.12 29.01
N GLU A 213 14.38 0.29 28.01
CA GLU A 213 13.39 0.09 26.97
C GLU A 213 12.11 -0.54 27.58
N PRO A 214 10.91 -0.02 27.27
CA PRO A 214 9.67 -0.59 27.79
C PRO A 214 9.51 -2.07 27.43
N ASN A 215 9.22 -2.90 28.42
CA ASN A 215 8.97 -4.33 28.21
C ASN A 215 7.55 -4.56 27.69
N ILE A 216 7.35 -4.29 26.40
CA ILE A 216 6.09 -4.57 25.69
C ILE A 216 6.40 -5.66 24.68
N ASP A 217 5.63 -6.75 24.75
CA ASP A 217 5.80 -7.90 23.88
C ASP A 217 5.19 -7.67 22.50
N ILE A 218 5.55 -8.52 21.53
CA ILE A 218 4.97 -8.50 20.20
C ILE A 218 3.49 -8.92 20.24
N GLY A 219 2.69 -8.43 19.29
CA GLY A 219 1.27 -8.75 19.24
C GLY A 219 0.56 -8.08 18.09
N TRP A 220 -0.77 -8.11 18.15
CA TRP A 220 -1.63 -7.55 17.13
C TRP A 220 -1.36 -6.08 16.81
N HIS A 221 -1.03 -5.28 17.84
CA HIS A 221 -0.70 -3.87 17.71
C HIS A 221 0.55 -3.59 16.85
N CYS A 222 1.40 -4.60 16.60
CA CYS A 222 2.56 -4.42 15.72
C CYS A 222 2.17 -4.20 14.24
N ASN A 223 0.94 -4.59 13.88
CA ASN A 223 0.43 -4.49 12.51
C ASN A 223 -0.87 -3.66 12.41
N ASN A 224 -1.33 -3.08 13.50
CA ASN A 224 -2.59 -2.32 13.56
C ASN A 224 -2.40 -0.98 14.27
N PRO A 225 -2.84 0.16 13.68
CA PRO A 225 -3.53 0.31 12.39
C PRO A 225 -2.62 0.17 11.16
N TYR A 226 -1.30 0.20 11.34
CA TYR A 226 -0.27 0.03 10.31
C TYR A 226 0.87 -0.82 10.85
N GLU A 227 1.67 -1.40 9.95
CA GLU A 227 2.89 -2.08 10.36
C GLU A 227 3.83 -1.09 11.09
N CYS A 228 4.29 -1.51 12.26
CA CYS A 228 5.16 -0.71 13.11
C CYS A 228 6.58 -0.64 12.52
N ASP A 229 7.16 0.55 12.46
CA ASP A 229 8.54 0.74 12.02
C ASP A 229 9.60 0.04 12.92
N ALA A 230 9.21 -0.43 14.12
CA ALA A 230 10.02 -1.26 14.99
C ALA A 230 9.77 -2.78 14.80
N HIS A 231 8.98 -3.20 13.79
CA HIS A 231 8.61 -4.60 13.59
C HIS A 231 9.84 -5.50 13.47
N GLU A 232 10.76 -5.18 12.58
CA GLU A 232 11.98 -5.97 12.35
C GLU A 232 12.83 -6.09 13.65
N TYR A 233 12.98 -5.00 14.38
CA TYR A 233 13.69 -5.00 15.65
C TYR A 233 13.03 -5.88 16.70
N CYS A 234 11.71 -5.73 16.91
CA CYS A 234 10.98 -6.48 17.93
C CYS A 234 10.84 -7.96 17.58
N TRP A 235 10.50 -8.28 16.33
CA TRP A 235 10.21 -9.65 15.91
C TRP A 235 11.48 -10.45 15.61
N LYS A 236 12.42 -9.87 14.86
CA LYS A 236 13.63 -10.59 14.42
C LYS A 236 14.78 -10.45 15.40
N THR A 237 15.12 -9.21 15.80
CA THR A 237 16.30 -8.99 16.65
C THR A 237 16.03 -9.38 18.11
N GLN A 238 14.87 -9.03 18.68
CA GLN A 238 14.60 -9.30 20.10
C GLN A 238 13.97 -10.68 20.36
N LYS A 239 13.02 -11.08 19.54
CA LYS A 239 12.27 -12.34 19.73
C LYS A 239 12.79 -13.49 18.87
N ALA A 240 13.72 -13.22 17.96
CA ALA A 240 14.30 -14.22 17.06
C ALA A 240 13.25 -15.07 16.32
N ILE A 241 12.12 -14.45 15.95
CA ILE A 241 11.07 -15.15 15.19
C ILE A 241 11.68 -15.61 13.86
N PRO A 242 11.60 -16.89 13.50
CA PRO A 242 12.10 -17.39 12.22
C PRO A 242 11.50 -16.66 11.02
N GLU A 243 12.19 -16.68 9.88
CA GLU A 243 11.71 -16.09 8.64
C GLU A 243 10.40 -16.74 8.15
N TYR A 244 10.33 -18.08 8.30
CA TYR A 244 9.09 -18.85 8.11
C TYR A 244 8.74 -19.52 9.44
N SER A 245 7.62 -19.13 10.01
CA SER A 245 7.27 -19.36 11.42
C SER A 245 5.80 -19.73 11.57
N VAL A 246 5.36 -19.98 12.80
CA VAL A 246 3.94 -20.21 13.10
C VAL A 246 3.03 -19.04 12.68
N PHE A 247 3.58 -17.84 12.48
CA PHE A 247 2.83 -16.67 12.01
C PHE A 247 2.55 -16.69 10.51
N ASP A 248 3.24 -17.50 9.74
CA ASP A 248 3.14 -17.58 8.27
C ASP A 248 2.21 -18.71 7.82
N ILE A 249 1.74 -19.56 8.74
CA ILE A 249 0.83 -20.66 8.42
C ILE A 249 -0.54 -20.13 8.01
N PHE A 250 -1.09 -20.70 6.96
CA PHE A 250 -2.37 -20.31 6.38
C PHE A 250 -3.48 -20.17 7.42
N GLN A 251 -4.06 -18.96 7.54
CA GLN A 251 -5.15 -18.59 8.45
C GLN A 251 -4.87 -18.74 9.95
N PHE A 252 -3.66 -18.99 10.42
CA PHE A 252 -3.35 -19.06 11.85
C PHE A 252 -3.64 -17.73 12.56
N ASN A 253 -3.32 -16.62 11.93
CA ASN A 253 -3.55 -15.28 12.49
C ASN A 253 -5.05 -14.98 12.68
N LYS A 254 -5.91 -15.42 11.76
CA LYS A 254 -7.37 -15.21 11.86
C LYS A 254 -7.98 -15.84 13.11
N ASN A 255 -7.41 -16.95 13.58
CA ASN A 255 -7.91 -17.72 14.72
C ASN A 255 -7.06 -17.54 15.99
N ALA A 256 -6.16 -16.54 15.99
CA ALA A 256 -5.20 -16.29 17.06
C ALA A 256 -4.29 -17.49 17.43
N LYS A 257 -4.24 -18.54 16.61
CA LYS A 257 -3.44 -19.76 16.87
C LYS A 257 -1.94 -19.45 16.92
N SER A 258 -1.44 -18.58 16.03
CA SER A 258 -0.05 -18.16 16.03
C SER A 258 0.36 -17.49 17.34
N MET A 259 -0.48 -16.57 17.86
CA MET A 259 -0.22 -15.91 19.14
C MET A 259 -0.36 -16.86 20.34
N GLN A 260 -1.22 -17.88 20.25
CA GLN A 260 -1.31 -18.92 21.27
C GLN A 260 -0.01 -19.72 21.33
N LEU A 261 0.45 -20.26 20.20
CA LEU A 261 1.72 -21.00 20.12
C LEU A 261 2.90 -20.14 20.58
N TYR A 262 2.95 -18.89 20.15
CA TYR A 262 3.98 -17.95 20.61
C TYR A 262 4.03 -17.82 22.14
N ARG A 263 2.88 -17.70 22.83
CA ARG A 263 2.81 -17.61 24.29
C ARG A 263 3.23 -18.92 24.99
N GLU A 264 3.10 -20.04 24.30
CA GLU A 264 3.58 -21.36 24.71
C GLU A 264 5.08 -21.56 24.42
N GLY A 265 5.74 -20.55 23.83
CA GLY A 265 7.17 -20.58 23.48
C GLY A 265 7.46 -21.23 22.13
N ILE A 266 6.43 -21.55 21.34
CA ILE A 266 6.56 -22.20 20.04
C ILE A 266 6.53 -21.14 18.95
N THR A 267 7.64 -20.95 18.24
CA THR A 267 7.78 -19.99 17.15
C THR A 267 8.13 -20.65 15.82
N ALA A 268 8.90 -21.71 15.84
CA ALA A 268 9.24 -22.48 14.64
C ALA A 268 8.11 -23.48 14.33
N ILE A 269 7.88 -23.70 13.03
CA ILE A 269 6.85 -24.65 12.57
C ILE A 269 7.20 -26.08 12.97
N GLU A 270 8.49 -26.41 13.00
CA GLU A 270 9.02 -27.72 13.38
C GLU A 270 8.65 -28.11 14.80
N ASP A 271 8.50 -27.11 15.69
CA ASP A 271 8.24 -27.32 17.12
C ASP A 271 6.74 -27.49 17.43
N ILE A 272 5.86 -27.37 16.44
CA ILE A 272 4.42 -27.60 16.64
C ILE A 272 4.20 -29.05 17.06
N PRO A 273 3.53 -29.30 18.22
CA PRO A 273 3.22 -30.64 18.67
C PRO A 273 2.41 -31.44 17.66
N GLU A 274 2.65 -32.76 17.57
CA GLU A 274 1.96 -33.61 16.59
C GLU A 274 0.46 -33.75 16.87
N ASP A 275 0.07 -33.60 18.11
CA ASP A 275 -1.32 -33.62 18.55
C ASP A 275 -2.01 -32.24 18.48
N TYR A 276 -1.30 -31.21 18.02
CA TYR A 276 -1.87 -29.89 17.87
C TYR A 276 -2.95 -29.87 16.77
N LYS A 277 -4.13 -29.37 17.11
CA LYS A 277 -5.29 -29.42 16.22
C LYS A 277 -5.17 -28.47 15.02
N LEU A 278 -4.83 -29.02 13.89
CA LEU A 278 -4.74 -28.35 12.59
C LEU A 278 -5.98 -28.64 11.72
N SER A 279 -6.27 -27.77 10.76
CA SER A 279 -7.15 -28.14 9.64
C SER A 279 -6.33 -28.83 8.56
N PRO A 280 -6.95 -29.63 7.64
CA PRO A 280 -6.20 -30.28 6.56
C PRO A 280 -5.33 -29.34 5.73
N ALA A 281 -5.80 -28.11 5.48
CA ALA A 281 -5.01 -27.10 4.79
C ALA A 281 -3.79 -26.64 5.62
N GLN A 282 -3.92 -26.53 6.93
CA GLN A 282 -2.82 -26.16 7.83
C GLN A 282 -1.81 -27.28 8.01
N GLU A 283 -2.30 -28.54 8.11
CA GLU A 283 -1.45 -29.73 8.16
C GLU A 283 -0.51 -29.78 6.93
N LEU A 284 -1.06 -29.50 5.75
CA LEU A 284 -0.27 -29.48 4.52
C LEU A 284 0.94 -28.52 4.61
N TYR A 285 0.75 -27.30 5.14
CA TYR A 285 1.84 -26.32 5.30
C TYR A 285 2.87 -26.79 6.32
N VAL A 286 2.39 -27.34 7.44
CA VAL A 286 3.25 -27.84 8.51
C VAL A 286 4.04 -29.06 8.03
N ASP A 287 3.40 -30.02 7.39
CA ASP A 287 4.04 -31.26 6.93
C ASP A 287 5.09 -31.00 5.85
N VAL A 288 4.76 -30.18 4.84
CA VAL A 288 5.70 -29.82 3.80
C VAL A 288 6.97 -29.20 4.39
N TRP A 289 6.83 -28.29 5.33
CA TRP A 289 7.98 -27.63 5.95
C TRP A 289 8.69 -28.52 6.96
N LYS A 290 7.97 -29.11 7.92
CA LYS A 290 8.52 -29.94 9.01
C LYS A 290 9.26 -31.16 8.50
N TYR A 291 8.71 -31.84 7.50
CA TYR A 291 9.30 -33.06 6.92
C TYR A 291 10.10 -32.81 5.65
N GLN A 292 10.28 -31.57 5.23
CA GLN A 292 10.98 -31.19 3.99
C GLN A 292 10.49 -31.98 2.77
N LYS A 293 9.17 -32.16 2.69
CA LYS A 293 8.53 -33.02 1.69
C LYS A 293 7.83 -32.17 0.61
N SER A 294 8.32 -32.23 -0.62
CA SER A 294 7.64 -31.62 -1.75
C SER A 294 6.41 -32.40 -2.18
N ILE A 295 5.37 -31.71 -2.59
CA ILE A 295 4.18 -32.24 -3.25
C ILE A 295 4.25 -31.87 -4.72
N ILE A 296 4.28 -32.87 -5.59
CA ILE A 296 4.26 -32.69 -7.05
C ILE A 296 3.26 -33.69 -7.60
N ASN A 297 2.03 -33.24 -7.82
CA ASN A 297 0.97 -34.05 -8.38
C ASN A 297 1.08 -34.06 -9.91
N LYS A 298 1.79 -35.07 -10.42
CA LYS A 298 2.07 -35.17 -11.86
C LYS A 298 0.80 -35.28 -12.72
N GLU A 299 -0.24 -35.94 -12.22
CA GLU A 299 -1.50 -36.12 -12.93
C GLU A 299 -2.24 -34.79 -13.12
N THR A 300 -2.41 -34.03 -12.06
CA THR A 300 -3.11 -32.72 -12.14
C THR A 300 -2.30 -31.70 -12.93
N ILE A 301 -0.96 -31.70 -12.79
CA ILE A 301 -0.07 -30.85 -13.59
C ILE A 301 -0.18 -31.26 -15.08
N LYS A 302 -0.19 -32.58 -15.38
CA LYS A 302 -0.38 -33.06 -16.76
C LYS A 302 -1.72 -32.59 -17.33
N ASN A 303 -2.82 -32.74 -16.57
CA ASN A 303 -4.14 -32.28 -17.01
C ASN A 303 -4.16 -30.77 -17.28
N PHE A 304 -3.47 -29.98 -16.45
CA PHE A 304 -3.31 -28.54 -16.70
C PHE A 304 -2.56 -28.29 -18.02
N VAL A 305 -1.41 -28.93 -18.23
CA VAL A 305 -0.61 -28.76 -19.44
C VAL A 305 -1.36 -29.25 -20.69
N ASP A 306 -2.06 -30.39 -20.63
CA ASP A 306 -2.84 -30.94 -21.74
C ASP A 306 -4.07 -30.06 -22.09
N SER A 307 -4.52 -29.20 -21.21
CA SER A 307 -5.62 -28.27 -21.48
C SER A 307 -5.21 -27.03 -22.30
N LEU A 308 -3.91 -26.83 -22.52
CA LEU A 308 -3.40 -25.64 -23.20
C LEU A 308 -3.50 -25.81 -24.73
N SER A 309 -3.75 -24.70 -25.41
CA SER A 309 -3.85 -24.66 -26.87
C SER A 309 -2.92 -23.61 -27.48
N TYR A 310 -2.16 -23.98 -28.48
CA TYR A 310 -1.23 -23.08 -29.18
C TYR A 310 -1.92 -22.25 -30.27
N PRO A 311 -1.41 -21.05 -30.56
CA PRO A 311 -0.35 -20.35 -29.81
C PRO A 311 -0.84 -19.85 -28.46
N ILE A 312 0.02 -19.89 -27.43
CA ILE A 312 -0.25 -19.39 -26.08
C ILE A 312 0.25 -17.95 -25.99
N TYR A 313 -0.64 -17.04 -25.62
CA TYR A 313 -0.32 -15.62 -25.39
C TYR A 313 -0.10 -15.39 -23.88
N HIS A 314 1.16 -15.43 -23.44
CA HIS A 314 1.55 -15.08 -22.07
C HIS A 314 1.47 -13.57 -21.93
N PHE A 315 0.54 -13.10 -21.12
CA PHE A 315 0.11 -11.71 -21.07
C PHE A 315 0.24 -11.12 -19.69
N ASP A 316 0.68 -9.86 -19.60
CA ASP A 316 0.74 -9.10 -18.36
C ASP A 316 0.47 -7.60 -18.59
N PHE A 317 -0.15 -6.95 -17.62
CA PHE A 317 -0.37 -5.52 -17.57
C PHE A 317 0.44 -4.85 -16.46
N GLU A 318 1.00 -3.67 -16.77
CA GLU A 318 1.34 -2.69 -15.75
C GLU A 318 0.27 -1.63 -15.66
N THR A 319 -0.11 -1.29 -14.42
CA THR A 319 -1.24 -0.39 -14.16
C THR A 319 -0.87 0.73 -13.21
N PHE A 320 -1.63 1.82 -13.27
CA PHE A 320 -1.51 2.95 -12.37
C PHE A 320 -2.87 3.28 -11.75
N ASN A 321 -2.86 3.69 -10.47
CA ASN A 321 -4.07 4.03 -9.71
C ASN A 321 -3.86 5.30 -8.88
N PRO A 322 -3.81 6.48 -9.52
CA PRO A 322 -3.55 7.74 -8.83
C PRO A 322 -4.67 8.10 -7.85
N ALA A 323 -4.31 8.68 -6.72
CA ALA A 323 -5.27 9.21 -5.74
C ALA A 323 -6.15 10.32 -6.36
N ILE A 324 -5.51 11.21 -7.12
CA ILE A 324 -6.18 12.27 -7.88
C ILE A 324 -6.38 11.76 -9.30
N PRO A 325 -7.62 11.60 -9.80
CA PRO A 325 -7.87 11.02 -11.11
C PRO A 325 -7.23 11.87 -12.21
N LYS A 326 -6.34 11.26 -13.01
CA LYS A 326 -5.53 11.97 -14.03
C LYS A 326 -6.33 12.30 -15.29
N PHE A 327 -7.21 11.40 -15.72
CA PHE A 327 -7.93 11.51 -16.98
C PHE A 327 -9.44 11.58 -16.78
N LYS A 328 -10.13 12.20 -17.75
CA LYS A 328 -11.59 12.24 -17.80
C LYS A 328 -12.19 10.84 -17.70
N GLY A 329 -13.25 10.70 -16.90
CA GLY A 329 -13.95 9.44 -16.70
C GLY A 329 -13.29 8.50 -15.69
N LEU A 330 -12.22 8.93 -14.99
CA LEU A 330 -11.63 8.18 -13.88
C LEU A 330 -12.11 8.71 -12.54
N SER A 331 -12.20 7.82 -11.57
CA SER A 331 -12.39 8.10 -10.14
C SER A 331 -11.07 8.02 -9.38
N SER A 332 -11.08 8.48 -8.11
CA SER A 332 -9.92 8.37 -7.21
C SER A 332 -9.51 6.89 -7.01
N PHE A 333 -8.23 6.61 -7.16
CA PHE A 333 -7.65 5.26 -7.08
C PHE A 333 -8.20 4.27 -8.12
N GLU A 334 -8.88 4.75 -9.14
CA GLU A 334 -9.31 3.85 -10.22
C GLU A 334 -8.10 3.36 -11.01
N ILE A 335 -8.01 2.02 -11.13
CA ILE A 335 -6.91 1.35 -11.84
C ILE A 335 -7.14 1.47 -13.34
N TYR A 336 -6.09 1.92 -14.06
CA TYR A 336 -6.02 1.86 -15.51
C TYR A 336 -4.66 1.32 -15.99
N PRO A 337 -4.60 0.58 -17.12
CA PRO A 337 -3.35 0.06 -17.65
C PRO A 337 -2.58 1.18 -18.36
N PHE A 338 -1.25 1.16 -18.22
CA PHE A 338 -0.35 2.05 -18.97
C PHE A 338 0.66 1.28 -19.83
N GLN A 339 0.80 -0.02 -19.59
CA GLN A 339 1.71 -0.89 -20.32
C GLN A 339 1.15 -2.30 -20.40
N TYR A 340 1.50 -3.02 -21.47
CA TYR A 340 1.38 -4.48 -21.53
C TYR A 340 2.58 -5.11 -22.20
N SER A 341 2.80 -6.38 -21.88
CA SER A 341 3.76 -7.26 -22.54
C SER A 341 3.10 -8.59 -22.92
N ILE A 342 3.54 -9.17 -24.02
CA ILE A 342 3.02 -10.44 -24.55
C ILE A 342 4.18 -11.28 -25.08
N HIS A 343 4.40 -12.48 -24.52
CA HIS A 343 5.16 -13.50 -25.20
C HIS A 343 4.19 -14.49 -25.87
N ILE A 344 4.38 -14.71 -27.17
CA ILE A 344 3.57 -15.65 -27.97
C ILE A 344 4.40 -16.92 -28.15
N GLU A 345 3.94 -18.00 -27.54
CA GLU A 345 4.59 -19.30 -27.60
C GLU A 345 3.88 -20.18 -28.65
N TYR A 346 4.60 -20.60 -29.64
CA TYR A 346 4.11 -21.50 -30.70
C TYR A 346 4.38 -22.97 -30.37
N GLU A 347 3.66 -23.89 -31.04
CA GLU A 347 3.75 -25.32 -30.79
C GLU A 347 5.16 -25.89 -31.06
N ASP A 348 5.93 -25.29 -31.97
CA ASP A 348 7.30 -25.64 -32.26
C ASP A 348 8.33 -25.12 -31.26
N GLY A 349 7.87 -24.42 -30.21
CA GLY A 349 8.70 -23.79 -29.17
C GLY A 349 9.28 -22.43 -29.54
N SER A 350 8.98 -21.90 -30.72
CA SER A 350 9.40 -20.56 -31.10
C SER A 350 8.61 -19.50 -30.31
N LEU A 351 9.26 -18.36 -30.07
CA LEU A 351 8.70 -17.25 -29.31
C LEU A 351 8.70 -15.94 -30.12
N GLU A 352 7.59 -15.21 -30.07
CA GLU A 352 7.51 -13.85 -30.54
C GLU A 352 7.19 -12.94 -29.31
N HIS A 353 7.69 -11.69 -29.32
CA HIS A 353 7.40 -10.74 -28.25
C HIS A 353 6.76 -9.47 -28.80
N LYS A 354 5.72 -8.97 -28.14
CA LYS A 354 5.07 -7.67 -28.41
C LYS A 354 4.87 -6.92 -27.10
N GLU A 355 4.99 -5.61 -27.19
CA GLU A 355 4.85 -4.75 -26.03
C GLU A 355 4.31 -3.35 -26.41
N TYR A 356 3.77 -2.68 -25.42
CA TYR A 356 3.39 -1.28 -25.54
C TYR A 356 3.53 -0.57 -24.19
N LEU A 357 4.19 0.56 -24.18
CA LEU A 357 4.29 1.48 -23.05
C LEU A 357 3.75 2.85 -23.46
N ALA A 358 2.74 3.33 -22.77
CA ALA A 358 2.09 4.61 -23.03
C ALA A 358 2.94 5.80 -22.55
N ASP A 359 2.70 6.96 -23.14
CA ASP A 359 3.15 8.23 -22.59
C ASP A 359 2.29 8.62 -21.39
N PRO A 360 2.91 9.09 -20.27
CA PRO A 360 2.16 9.33 -19.05
C PRO A 360 1.16 10.49 -19.14
N ASP A 361 1.31 11.42 -20.09
CA ASP A 361 0.45 12.60 -20.23
C ASP A 361 -0.73 12.40 -21.18
N ILE A 362 -0.80 11.25 -21.83
CA ILE A 362 -1.87 10.89 -22.76
C ILE A 362 -2.69 9.77 -22.15
N ASP A 363 -4.03 9.88 -22.19
CA ASP A 363 -4.91 8.81 -21.72
C ASP A 363 -4.62 7.50 -22.49
N PRO A 364 -4.08 6.47 -21.83
CA PRO A 364 -3.61 5.28 -22.54
C PRO A 364 -4.72 4.29 -22.87
N ARG A 365 -5.89 4.42 -22.26
CA ARG A 365 -6.92 3.37 -22.22
C ARG A 365 -7.41 2.96 -23.58
N GLU A 366 -7.78 3.93 -24.44
CA GLU A 366 -8.29 3.64 -25.78
C GLU A 366 -7.18 3.08 -26.69
N GLU A 367 -5.98 3.64 -26.62
CA GLU A 367 -4.85 3.18 -27.43
C GLU A 367 -4.44 1.74 -27.04
N ILE A 368 -4.43 1.41 -25.75
CA ILE A 368 -4.21 0.02 -25.28
C ILE A 368 -5.30 -0.90 -25.81
N ALA A 369 -6.57 -0.54 -25.69
CA ALA A 369 -7.68 -1.33 -26.23
C ALA A 369 -7.51 -1.58 -27.74
N ARG A 370 -7.19 -0.52 -28.50
CA ARG A 370 -6.94 -0.59 -29.95
C ARG A 370 -5.74 -1.47 -30.30
N ARG A 371 -4.62 -1.30 -29.60
CA ARG A 371 -3.40 -2.12 -29.83
C ARG A 371 -3.61 -3.57 -29.52
N MET A 372 -4.26 -3.89 -28.40
CA MET A 372 -4.60 -5.28 -28.06
C MET A 372 -5.38 -5.97 -29.17
N THR A 373 -6.34 -5.28 -29.81
CA THR A 373 -7.10 -5.87 -30.94
C THR A 373 -6.26 -6.09 -32.21
N LYS A 374 -5.14 -5.37 -32.35
CA LYS A 374 -4.18 -5.54 -33.45
C LYS A 374 -3.16 -6.64 -33.16
N ASP A 375 -2.66 -6.67 -31.92
CA ASP A 375 -1.53 -7.50 -31.53
C ASP A 375 -1.94 -8.92 -31.16
N ILE A 376 -3.18 -9.12 -30.73
CA ILE A 376 -3.74 -10.39 -30.28
C ILE A 376 -4.96 -10.73 -31.12
N PRO A 377 -4.93 -11.77 -31.96
CA PRO A 377 -6.11 -12.21 -32.74
C PRO A 377 -7.31 -12.52 -31.84
N LYS A 378 -8.51 -12.30 -32.38
CA LYS A 378 -9.74 -12.60 -31.66
C LYS A 378 -9.84 -14.09 -31.34
N GLY A 379 -10.18 -14.41 -30.06
CA GLY A 379 -10.31 -15.78 -29.61
C GLY A 379 -8.97 -16.48 -29.31
N SER A 380 -7.86 -15.74 -29.27
CA SER A 380 -6.54 -16.27 -28.85
C SER A 380 -6.60 -16.89 -27.47
N PHE A 381 -5.79 -17.93 -27.26
CA PHE A 381 -5.62 -18.57 -25.98
C PHE A 381 -4.68 -17.75 -25.10
N MET A 382 -5.24 -17.11 -24.08
CA MET A 382 -4.53 -16.21 -23.20
C MET A 382 -4.06 -16.91 -21.93
N MET A 383 -2.87 -16.57 -21.44
CA MET A 383 -2.35 -17.03 -20.16
C MET A 383 -1.81 -15.84 -19.37
N ALA A 384 -2.18 -15.73 -18.09
CA ALA A 384 -1.59 -14.81 -17.17
C ALA A 384 -1.40 -15.46 -15.80
N TYR A 385 -0.67 -14.78 -14.92
CA TYR A 385 -0.44 -15.25 -13.55
C TYR A 385 -1.43 -14.57 -12.60
N ASN A 386 -2.49 -15.30 -12.16
CA ASN A 386 -3.63 -14.78 -11.41
C ASN A 386 -4.59 -13.90 -12.27
N ILE A 387 -5.22 -14.54 -13.25
CA ILE A 387 -6.03 -13.91 -14.31
C ILE A 387 -7.13 -12.94 -13.89
N SER A 388 -7.52 -12.93 -12.60
CA SER A 388 -8.63 -12.08 -12.14
C SER A 388 -8.35 -10.59 -12.35
N PHE A 389 -7.09 -10.20 -12.28
CA PHE A 389 -6.65 -8.82 -12.44
C PHE A 389 -6.72 -8.40 -13.93
N GLU A 390 -6.06 -9.15 -14.82
CA GLU A 390 -6.01 -8.87 -16.27
C GLU A 390 -7.41 -8.89 -16.88
N ARG A 391 -8.21 -9.90 -16.51
CA ARG A 391 -9.63 -9.97 -16.93
C ARG A 391 -10.42 -8.76 -16.46
N GLY A 392 -10.20 -8.30 -15.23
CA GLY A 392 -10.86 -7.09 -14.70
C GLY A 392 -10.54 -5.84 -15.52
N ILE A 393 -9.27 -5.67 -15.90
CA ILE A 393 -8.81 -4.54 -16.74
C ILE A 393 -9.42 -4.64 -18.14
N ILE A 394 -9.34 -5.81 -18.79
CA ILE A 394 -9.90 -6.02 -20.14
C ILE A 394 -11.41 -5.76 -20.16
N LYS A 395 -12.14 -6.22 -19.15
CA LYS A 395 -13.57 -5.98 -19.03
C LYS A 395 -13.87 -4.48 -18.94
N LYS A 396 -13.15 -3.73 -18.11
CA LYS A 396 -13.30 -2.27 -18.01
C LYS A 396 -13.02 -1.57 -19.34
N LEU A 397 -11.96 -1.94 -20.04
CA LEU A 397 -11.66 -1.40 -21.37
C LEU A 397 -12.78 -1.72 -22.38
N ALA A 398 -13.33 -2.94 -22.34
CA ALA A 398 -14.44 -3.34 -23.20
C ALA A 398 -15.73 -2.54 -22.93
N GLU A 399 -16.00 -2.22 -21.67
CA GLU A 399 -17.14 -1.38 -21.25
C GLU A 399 -16.95 0.09 -21.66
N GLN A 400 -15.74 0.63 -21.52
CA GLN A 400 -15.41 2.02 -21.82
C GLN A 400 -15.33 2.30 -23.33
N PHE A 401 -14.89 1.30 -24.13
CA PHE A 401 -14.65 1.44 -25.57
C PHE A 401 -15.43 0.41 -26.40
N PRO A 402 -16.73 0.67 -26.67
CA PRO A 402 -17.62 -0.29 -27.36
C PRO A 402 -17.11 -0.77 -28.73
N ALA A 403 -16.32 0.06 -29.44
CA ALA A 403 -15.74 -0.30 -30.74
C ALA A 403 -14.81 -1.54 -30.65
N TYR A 404 -14.18 -1.77 -29.51
CA TYR A 404 -13.26 -2.88 -29.27
C TYR A 404 -13.88 -4.00 -28.40
N SER A 405 -15.05 -3.77 -27.83
CA SER A 405 -15.67 -4.61 -26.81
C SER A 405 -15.77 -6.08 -27.19
N ASN A 406 -16.29 -6.38 -28.37
CA ASN A 406 -16.48 -7.76 -28.83
C ASN A 406 -15.14 -8.53 -28.94
N HIS A 407 -14.08 -7.85 -29.37
CA HIS A 407 -12.75 -8.44 -29.46
C HIS A 407 -12.16 -8.67 -28.07
N LEU A 408 -12.15 -7.63 -27.25
CA LEU A 408 -11.60 -7.69 -25.87
C LEU A 408 -12.32 -8.74 -25.03
N MET A 409 -13.65 -8.83 -25.11
CA MET A 409 -14.39 -9.87 -24.39
C MET A 409 -14.07 -11.28 -24.87
N SER A 410 -13.77 -11.47 -26.17
CA SER A 410 -13.31 -12.77 -26.65
C SER A 410 -11.94 -13.18 -26.09
N LEU A 411 -11.05 -12.22 -25.78
CA LEU A 411 -9.81 -12.48 -25.06
C LEU A 411 -10.08 -12.76 -23.59
N HIS A 412 -10.89 -11.92 -22.94
CA HIS A 412 -11.30 -12.09 -21.55
C HIS A 412 -11.81 -13.50 -21.24
N ASP A 413 -12.59 -14.10 -22.12
CA ASP A 413 -13.22 -15.40 -21.87
C ASP A 413 -12.28 -16.59 -22.09
N ASN A 414 -11.13 -16.36 -22.75
CA ASN A 414 -10.17 -17.41 -23.11
C ASN A 414 -8.88 -17.42 -22.24
N PHE A 415 -8.93 -16.84 -21.05
CA PHE A 415 -7.78 -16.89 -20.12
C PHE A 415 -7.68 -18.21 -19.35
N VAL A 416 -6.46 -18.71 -19.26
CA VAL A 416 -6.05 -19.78 -18.34
C VAL A 416 -5.09 -19.21 -17.30
N ASP A 417 -5.28 -19.60 -16.06
CA ASP A 417 -4.51 -19.12 -14.92
C ASP A 417 -3.28 -20.00 -14.66
N MET A 418 -2.09 -19.46 -14.98
CA MET A 418 -0.80 -20.11 -14.70
C MET A 418 -0.59 -20.37 -13.20
N HIS A 419 -1.22 -19.58 -12.33
CA HIS A 419 -1.13 -19.76 -10.88
C HIS A 419 -1.82 -21.06 -10.39
N THR A 420 -2.71 -21.65 -11.19
CA THR A 420 -3.57 -22.78 -10.77
C THR A 420 -2.81 -23.95 -10.13
N PRO A 421 -1.74 -24.53 -10.70
CA PRO A 421 -1.02 -25.64 -10.09
C PRO A 421 -0.42 -25.30 -8.72
N PHE A 422 0.01 -24.06 -8.54
CA PHE A 422 0.62 -23.59 -7.30
C PHE A 422 -0.43 -23.20 -6.25
N LYS A 423 -1.50 -22.54 -6.68
CA LYS A 423 -2.63 -22.15 -5.83
C LYS A 423 -3.33 -23.37 -5.24
N ASN A 424 -3.53 -24.41 -6.04
CA ASN A 424 -4.15 -25.66 -5.61
C ASN A 424 -3.21 -26.57 -4.83
N LYS A 425 -1.90 -26.22 -4.73
CA LYS A 425 -0.87 -27.06 -4.09
C LYS A 425 -0.60 -28.37 -4.87
N ASP A 426 -0.87 -28.40 -6.17
CA ASP A 426 -0.44 -29.50 -7.04
C ASP A 426 1.08 -29.52 -7.21
N TYR A 427 1.69 -28.32 -7.15
CA TYR A 427 3.13 -28.11 -6.97
C TYR A 427 3.35 -27.26 -5.71
N PHE A 428 3.90 -27.87 -4.66
CA PHE A 428 4.13 -27.20 -3.40
C PHE A 428 5.38 -27.74 -2.69
N THR A 429 6.39 -26.89 -2.48
CA THR A 429 7.68 -27.28 -1.91
C THR A 429 8.03 -26.42 -0.70
N PRO A 430 8.93 -26.88 0.19
CA PRO A 430 9.37 -26.12 1.36
C PRO A 430 9.93 -24.74 1.02
N GLU A 431 10.67 -24.62 -0.09
CA GLU A 431 11.29 -23.37 -0.54
C GLU A 431 10.25 -22.28 -0.83
N MET A 432 9.02 -22.67 -1.15
CA MET A 432 7.91 -21.74 -1.38
C MET A 432 7.47 -21.03 -0.09
N LYS A 433 7.81 -21.56 1.09
CA LYS A 433 7.39 -20.99 2.40
C LYS A 433 5.91 -20.58 2.41
N GLY A 434 5.05 -21.45 1.85
CA GLY A 434 3.62 -21.22 1.76
C GLY A 434 3.14 -20.19 0.74
N LYS A 435 4.04 -19.50 0.05
CA LYS A 435 3.76 -18.45 -0.95
C LYS A 435 3.82 -19.03 -2.36
N SER A 436 3.06 -18.45 -3.29
CA SER A 436 2.98 -18.95 -4.68
C SER A 436 2.89 -17.85 -5.73
N GLY A 437 3.36 -16.63 -5.44
CA GLY A 437 3.47 -15.55 -6.41
C GLY A 437 4.54 -15.82 -7.46
N LEU A 438 4.43 -15.23 -8.65
CA LEU A 438 5.34 -15.41 -9.78
C LEU A 438 6.83 -15.30 -9.38
N LYS A 439 7.17 -14.23 -8.63
CA LYS A 439 8.55 -13.95 -8.18
C LYS A 439 9.07 -14.91 -7.08
N ILE A 440 8.19 -15.72 -6.50
CA ILE A 440 8.57 -16.80 -5.57
C ILE A 440 8.78 -18.09 -6.38
N ILE A 441 7.90 -18.37 -7.34
CA ILE A 441 7.92 -19.60 -8.10
C ILE A 441 9.07 -19.62 -9.12
N LEU A 442 9.34 -18.49 -9.77
CA LEU A 442 10.39 -18.41 -10.79
C LEU A 442 11.76 -18.90 -10.29
N PRO A 443 12.36 -18.36 -9.22
CA PRO A 443 13.68 -18.79 -8.75
C PRO A 443 13.69 -20.24 -8.24
N ILE A 444 12.56 -20.78 -7.80
CA ILE A 444 12.45 -22.17 -7.32
C ILE A 444 12.45 -23.15 -8.50
N LEU A 445 11.64 -22.88 -9.51
CA LEU A 445 11.51 -23.75 -10.69
C LEU A 445 12.60 -23.53 -11.74
N VAL A 446 13.11 -22.30 -11.83
CA VAL A 446 14.07 -21.84 -12.83
C VAL A 446 15.27 -21.22 -12.11
N PRO A 447 16.13 -22.01 -11.43
CA PRO A 447 17.25 -21.48 -10.63
C PRO A 447 18.20 -20.58 -11.42
N GLU A 448 18.33 -20.82 -12.72
CA GLU A 448 19.10 -19.98 -13.64
C GLU A 448 18.57 -18.55 -13.80
N MET A 449 17.34 -18.29 -13.37
CA MET A 449 16.70 -16.97 -13.36
C MET A 449 16.51 -16.41 -11.92
N GLN A 450 17.19 -16.97 -10.93
CA GLN A 450 17.05 -16.58 -9.53
C GLN A 450 17.29 -15.09 -9.28
N GLU A 451 18.24 -14.49 -9.98
CA GLU A 451 18.62 -13.08 -9.84
C GLU A 451 17.96 -12.16 -10.89
N ALA A 452 17.16 -12.73 -11.83
CA ALA A 452 16.66 -12.00 -12.99
C ALA A 452 15.97 -10.66 -12.65
N TYR A 453 15.12 -10.66 -11.60
CA TYR A 453 14.47 -9.41 -11.16
C TYR A 453 15.42 -8.44 -10.44
N LYS A 454 16.44 -8.95 -9.75
CA LYS A 454 17.41 -8.11 -9.01
C LYS A 454 18.44 -7.45 -9.96
N GLU A 455 18.64 -8.04 -11.14
CA GLU A 455 19.55 -7.54 -12.18
C GLU A 455 18.91 -6.43 -13.01
N LEU A 456 17.60 -6.23 -12.92
CA LEU A 456 16.91 -5.08 -13.55
C LEU A 456 17.39 -3.75 -12.95
N ASP A 457 17.41 -2.71 -13.76
CA ASP A 457 18.02 -1.42 -13.37
C ASP A 457 17.24 -0.71 -12.25
N MET A 458 15.95 -0.41 -12.47
CA MET A 458 15.18 0.47 -11.58
C MET A 458 13.86 -0.12 -11.12
N VAL A 459 13.36 -1.15 -11.77
CA VAL A 459 12.04 -1.72 -11.51
C VAL A 459 12.17 -3.21 -11.22
N HIS A 460 11.89 -3.58 -9.97
CA HIS A 460 11.99 -4.95 -9.47
C HIS A 460 10.61 -5.53 -9.09
N HIS A 461 9.61 -4.66 -8.97
CA HIS A 461 8.22 -5.03 -8.64
C HIS A 461 7.23 -3.95 -9.12
N GLY A 462 5.94 -4.31 -9.24
CA GLY A 462 4.89 -3.44 -9.77
C GLY A 462 4.71 -2.09 -9.05
N GLY A 463 4.98 -2.02 -7.74
CA GLY A 463 4.95 -0.74 -7.02
C GLY A 463 6.04 0.24 -7.47
N GLU A 464 7.23 -0.28 -7.83
CA GLU A 464 8.29 0.55 -8.42
C GLU A 464 7.94 0.93 -9.86
N ALA A 465 7.28 0.04 -10.63
CA ALA A 465 6.78 0.36 -11.97
C ALA A 465 5.82 1.55 -11.93
N MET A 466 4.86 1.57 -11.01
CA MET A 466 3.96 2.72 -10.81
C MET A 466 4.73 4.00 -10.46
N SER A 467 5.69 3.92 -9.55
CA SER A 467 6.50 5.08 -9.13
C SER A 467 7.35 5.64 -10.26
N ILE A 468 7.96 4.77 -11.07
CA ILE A 468 8.77 5.18 -12.23
C ILE A 468 7.88 5.77 -13.32
N TYR A 469 6.69 5.21 -13.57
CA TYR A 469 5.74 5.77 -14.52
C TYR A 469 5.24 7.17 -14.10
N GLN A 470 5.02 7.40 -12.79
CA GLN A 470 4.68 8.70 -12.26
C GLN A 470 5.84 9.71 -12.42
N LYS A 471 7.07 9.29 -12.14
CA LYS A 471 8.27 10.14 -12.34
C LYS A 471 8.49 10.48 -13.79
N LEU A 472 8.22 9.56 -14.72
CA LEU A 472 8.33 9.77 -16.16
C LEU A 472 7.46 10.95 -16.64
N ALA A 473 6.31 11.21 -15.99
CA ALA A 473 5.42 12.33 -16.30
C ALA A 473 6.02 13.73 -16.01
N ASN A 474 6.99 13.79 -15.09
CA ASN A 474 7.57 15.07 -14.62
C ASN A 474 9.08 15.15 -14.89
N GLU A 475 9.62 14.30 -15.76
CA GLU A 475 11.05 14.23 -16.06
C GLU A 475 11.35 15.00 -17.36
N ASP A 476 12.33 15.89 -17.30
CA ASP A 476 12.77 16.70 -18.45
C ASP A 476 14.11 16.20 -19.04
N ASP A 477 14.86 15.39 -18.29
CA ASP A 477 16.13 14.83 -18.75
C ASP A 477 15.89 13.66 -19.71
N LEU A 478 16.27 13.81 -20.97
CA LEU A 478 16.09 12.81 -22.01
C LEU A 478 16.80 11.47 -21.73
N GLU A 479 17.92 11.50 -21.05
CA GLU A 479 18.65 10.28 -20.65
C GLU A 479 17.86 9.53 -19.57
N MET A 480 17.36 10.25 -18.56
CA MET A 480 16.51 9.68 -17.53
C MET A 480 15.17 9.18 -18.07
N ILE A 481 14.54 9.93 -18.97
CA ILE A 481 13.32 9.50 -19.68
C ILE A 481 13.56 8.15 -20.39
N SER A 482 14.65 8.06 -21.15
CA SER A 482 15.02 6.82 -21.86
C SER A 482 15.24 5.65 -20.88
N ARG A 483 15.93 5.92 -19.77
CA ARG A 483 16.21 4.94 -18.74
C ARG A 483 14.96 4.46 -18.02
N TYR A 484 14.04 5.36 -17.66
CA TYR A 484 12.74 5.00 -17.08
C TYR A 484 11.92 4.11 -18.02
N ARG A 485 11.84 4.50 -19.31
CA ARG A 485 11.10 3.72 -20.30
C ARG A 485 11.69 2.33 -20.49
N SER A 486 13.01 2.21 -20.63
CA SER A 486 13.69 0.91 -20.75
C SER A 486 13.44 0.03 -19.54
N SER A 487 13.56 0.57 -18.32
CA SER A 487 13.34 -0.20 -17.08
C SER A 487 11.92 -0.73 -16.95
N LEU A 488 10.90 0.07 -17.35
CA LEU A 488 9.49 -0.36 -17.37
C LEU A 488 9.28 -1.47 -18.40
N ILE A 489 9.85 -1.32 -19.60
CA ILE A 489 9.73 -2.30 -20.68
C ILE A 489 10.37 -3.63 -20.28
N GLU A 490 11.60 -3.59 -19.77
CA GLU A 490 12.34 -4.80 -19.38
C GLU A 490 11.65 -5.55 -18.23
N TYR A 491 11.08 -4.83 -17.28
CA TYR A 491 10.37 -5.42 -16.15
C TYR A 491 9.11 -6.19 -16.61
N CYS A 492 8.19 -5.55 -17.32
CA CYS A 492 6.95 -6.20 -17.80
C CYS A 492 7.25 -7.34 -18.80
N LYS A 493 8.31 -7.20 -19.63
CA LYS A 493 8.80 -8.26 -20.50
C LYS A 493 9.28 -9.48 -19.71
N LEU A 494 9.97 -9.24 -18.58
CA LEU A 494 10.45 -10.32 -17.72
C LEU A 494 9.28 -11.09 -17.08
N ASP A 495 8.21 -10.41 -16.67
CA ASP A 495 7.03 -11.07 -16.07
C ASP A 495 6.39 -12.06 -17.06
N THR A 496 6.20 -11.67 -18.32
CA THR A 496 5.66 -12.58 -19.36
C THR A 496 6.64 -13.69 -19.77
N TYR A 497 7.94 -13.39 -19.82
CA TYR A 497 8.97 -14.40 -20.10
C TYR A 497 9.12 -15.42 -18.96
N ALA A 498 8.97 -14.97 -17.71
CA ALA A 498 8.95 -15.85 -16.55
C ALA A 498 7.85 -16.91 -16.63
N MET A 499 6.66 -16.53 -17.13
CA MET A 499 5.56 -17.47 -17.32
C MET A 499 5.91 -18.55 -18.37
N VAL A 500 6.56 -18.18 -19.48
CA VAL A 500 7.06 -19.14 -20.48
C VAL A 500 8.00 -20.16 -19.83
N LYS A 501 8.97 -19.67 -19.04
CA LYS A 501 9.97 -20.52 -18.39
C LYS A 501 9.39 -21.42 -17.30
N ILE A 502 8.44 -20.92 -16.52
CA ILE A 502 7.72 -21.73 -15.53
C ILE A 502 6.93 -22.84 -16.22
N LEU A 503 6.23 -22.53 -17.33
CA LEU A 503 5.48 -23.52 -18.09
C LEU A 503 6.39 -24.60 -18.69
N GLU A 504 7.55 -24.21 -19.21
CA GLU A 504 8.58 -25.16 -19.70
C GLU A 504 8.99 -26.15 -18.59
N LYS A 505 9.23 -25.66 -17.37
CA LYS A 505 9.59 -26.54 -16.23
C LYS A 505 8.43 -27.43 -15.78
N LEU A 506 7.18 -26.90 -15.77
CA LEU A 506 6.00 -27.72 -15.44
C LEU A 506 5.83 -28.88 -16.43
N ARG A 507 6.07 -28.66 -17.73
CA ARG A 507 6.09 -29.73 -18.76
C ARG A 507 7.17 -30.76 -18.46
N GLY A 508 8.31 -30.34 -17.93
CA GLY A 508 9.40 -31.23 -17.53
C GLY A 508 9.13 -32.06 -16.28
N CYS A 509 8.10 -31.72 -15.48
CA CYS A 509 7.71 -32.43 -14.26
C CYS A 509 6.82 -33.65 -14.51
N ILE A 510 6.22 -33.76 -15.70
CA ILE A 510 5.28 -34.83 -16.13
C ILE A 510 5.97 -35.82 -17.02
#